data_e98dc27041d8446ee5521cd02c78df93
#
_entry.id   e98dc27041d8446ee5521cd02c78df93
#
_cell.length_a   1.000
_cell.length_b   1.000
_cell.length_c   1.000
_cell.angle_alpha   90.00
_cell.angle_beta   90.00
_cell.angle_gamma   90.00
#
_symmetry.space_group_name_H-M   'P 1'
#
loop_
_entity.id
_entity.type
_entity.pdbx_description
1 polymer ?
#
loop_
_entity_poly.entity_id
_entity_poly.type
_entity_poly.pdbx_seq_one_letter_code
_entity_poly.pdbx_strand_id
1 'polypeptide(L)'
;MRTKILISFLFFSISIFESEAQLFTKERLLNNENFDKAPLSYGYYLGFNSYDFNIDYKTNVKDIQVLKAVGFNVGLIGNVRINDYFDIRLEPGLVMSNRTLSYSNTYFDGLTYEEKDLEREIRSTYIHIPLLIKISTKRINNIKPFIVGGISTALNLSSNQDNPDDNSNGNFRMIKNNVFYELGVGIDIYLTWFKFTPSLRGVFSLKDEHVPDFDANSPWTSNIDQMQTRGLFINFTFQ
;
A
#
# COMPACT_ATOMS: atom_id res chain seq x y z
N MET A 1 -2.68 41.62 -9.48
CA MET A 1 -4.14 41.50 -9.46
C MET A 1 -4.63 40.07 -9.46
N ARG A 2 -4.08 39.15 -10.24
CA ARG A 2 -4.49 37.73 -10.31
C ARG A 2 -4.36 36.96 -9.00
N THR A 3 -3.29 37.16 -8.22
CA THR A 3 -3.06 36.50 -6.92
C THR A 3 -4.07 36.89 -5.83
N LYS A 4 -4.52 38.17 -5.82
CA LYS A 4 -5.53 38.63 -4.84
C LYS A 4 -6.91 38.03 -5.14
N ILE A 5 -7.23 37.78 -6.41
CA ILE A 5 -8.48 37.15 -6.84
C ILE A 5 -8.49 35.67 -6.44
N LEU A 6 -7.36 34.98 -6.58
CA LEU A 6 -7.20 33.56 -6.18
C LEU A 6 -7.36 33.36 -4.66
N ILE A 7 -6.76 34.27 -3.86
CA ILE A 7 -6.88 34.25 -2.39
C ILE A 7 -8.32 34.55 -1.96
N SER A 8 -8.98 35.49 -2.62
CA SER A 8 -10.38 35.84 -2.35
C SER A 8 -11.33 34.67 -2.70
N PHE A 9 -11.04 33.95 -3.80
CA PHE A 9 -11.82 32.76 -4.19
C PHE A 9 -11.60 31.58 -3.24
N LEU A 10 -10.38 31.41 -2.73
CA LEU A 10 -10.05 30.42 -1.72
C LEU A 10 -10.77 30.71 -0.38
N PHE A 11 -10.80 31.96 0.05
CA PHE A 11 -11.54 32.37 1.25
C PHE A 11 -13.05 32.23 1.10
N PHE A 12 -13.60 32.51 -0.08
CA PHE A 12 -15.02 32.36 -0.36
C PHE A 12 -15.45 30.88 -0.41
N SER A 13 -14.58 29.98 -0.92
CA SER A 13 -14.86 28.54 -0.90
C SER A 13 -14.81 27.93 0.52
N ILE A 14 -14.02 28.48 1.43
CA ILE A 14 -13.96 28.04 2.84
C ILE A 14 -15.23 28.46 3.61
N SER A 15 -15.81 29.62 3.30
CA SER A 15 -17.03 30.10 3.98
C SER A 15 -18.30 29.35 3.57
N ILE A 16 -18.30 28.60 2.48
CA ILE A 16 -19.45 27.78 2.07
C ILE A 16 -19.59 26.50 2.93
N PHE A 17 -18.51 26.08 3.60
CA PHE A 17 -18.53 24.89 4.45
C PHE A 17 -19.08 25.09 5.87
N GLU A 18 -19.39 26.31 6.29
CA GLU A 18 -19.94 26.57 7.62
C GLU A 18 -21.42 26.17 7.77
N SER A 19 -22.12 25.88 6.67
CA SER A 19 -23.57 25.61 6.67
C SER A 19 -23.96 24.21 7.14
N GLU A 20 -23.02 23.25 7.24
CA GLU A 20 -23.32 21.84 7.55
C GLU A 20 -22.72 21.34 8.89
N ALA A 21 -22.34 22.25 9.80
CA ALA A 21 -21.90 21.89 11.16
C ALA A 21 -22.98 21.16 11.99
N GLN A 22 -24.18 21.00 11.45
CA GLN A 22 -25.27 20.21 12.05
C GLN A 22 -25.02 18.70 12.06
N LEU A 23 -23.95 18.22 11.40
CA LEU A 23 -23.56 16.80 11.46
C LEU A 23 -23.26 16.31 12.89
N PHE A 24 -22.97 17.21 13.84
CA PHE A 24 -22.55 16.86 15.20
C PHE A 24 -23.49 17.31 16.32
N THR A 25 -24.60 18.01 16.04
CA THR A 25 -25.40 18.71 17.04
C THR A 25 -26.71 18.03 17.44
N LYS A 26 -27.12 16.93 16.86
CA LYS A 26 -28.30 16.17 17.27
C LYS A 26 -27.92 14.89 17.99
N GLU A 27 -28.50 14.58 19.14
CA GLU A 27 -28.47 13.26 19.74
C GLU A 27 -28.93 12.25 18.70
N ARG A 28 -27.97 11.55 18.11
CA ARG A 28 -28.22 10.51 17.10
C ARG A 28 -28.26 9.17 17.79
N LEU A 29 -29.20 8.34 17.38
CA LEU A 29 -29.23 6.95 17.75
C LEU A 29 -27.86 6.33 17.41
N LEU A 30 -27.21 5.70 18.39
CA LEU A 30 -25.97 4.99 18.19
C LEU A 30 -26.28 3.66 17.48
N ASN A 31 -25.79 3.51 16.26
CA ASN A 31 -25.90 2.27 15.52
C ASN A 31 -24.94 1.23 16.11
N ASN A 32 -25.33 -0.03 16.20
CA ASN A 32 -24.44 -1.13 16.63
C ASN A 32 -23.69 -0.84 17.95
N GLU A 33 -24.39 -0.40 19.00
CA GLU A 33 -23.77 -0.03 20.28
C GLU A 33 -22.93 -1.13 20.92
N ASN A 34 -23.33 -2.40 20.73
CA ASN A 34 -22.65 -3.54 21.30
C ASN A 34 -21.39 -3.94 20.53
N PHE A 35 -21.19 -3.46 19.33
CA PHE A 35 -20.03 -3.78 18.52
C PHE A 35 -18.71 -3.39 19.22
N ASP A 36 -18.68 -2.20 19.82
CA ASP A 36 -17.50 -1.70 20.52
C ASP A 36 -17.26 -2.40 21.88
N LYS A 37 -18.23 -3.18 22.38
CA LYS A 37 -18.09 -3.96 23.63
C LYS A 37 -17.53 -5.34 23.39
N ALA A 38 -17.63 -5.86 22.16
CA ALA A 38 -17.14 -7.19 21.81
C ALA A 38 -15.61 -7.24 21.89
N PRO A 39 -15.02 -8.20 22.60
CA PRO A 39 -13.56 -8.33 22.72
C PRO A 39 -12.90 -8.75 21.39
N LEU A 40 -13.68 -9.38 20.51
CA LEU A 40 -13.21 -9.91 19.25
C LEU A 40 -14.21 -9.57 18.14
N SER A 41 -13.71 -9.08 17.02
CA SER A 41 -14.52 -8.82 15.83
C SER A 41 -13.82 -9.33 14.57
N TYR A 42 -14.60 -9.75 13.60
CA TYR A 42 -14.14 -10.31 12.34
C TYR A 42 -14.75 -9.56 11.17
N GLY A 43 -14.11 -9.67 10.03
CA GLY A 43 -14.60 -9.10 8.80
C GLY A 43 -13.74 -9.47 7.63
N TYR A 44 -14.01 -8.82 6.53
CA TYR A 44 -13.21 -8.91 5.31
C TYR A 44 -12.93 -7.52 4.77
N TYR A 45 -11.92 -7.43 3.94
CA TYR A 45 -11.61 -6.20 3.23
C TYR A 45 -11.39 -6.46 1.74
N LEU A 46 -11.71 -5.44 0.98
CA LEU A 46 -11.39 -5.32 -0.43
C LEU A 46 -10.65 -3.99 -0.60
N GLY A 47 -9.74 -3.91 -1.54
CA GLY A 47 -9.01 -2.67 -1.74
C GLY A 47 -8.24 -2.62 -3.04
N PHE A 48 -7.67 -1.45 -3.26
CA PHE A 48 -6.76 -1.18 -4.36
C PHE A 48 -5.38 -0.87 -3.81
N ASN A 49 -4.36 -1.23 -4.56
CA ASN A 49 -2.99 -0.88 -4.23
C ASN A 49 -2.28 -0.25 -5.42
N SER A 50 -1.25 0.50 -5.12
CA SER A 50 -0.28 0.96 -6.11
C SER A 50 1.10 0.79 -5.50
N TYR A 51 1.87 -0.15 -6.04
CA TYR A 51 3.25 -0.38 -5.63
C TYR A 51 4.23 0.37 -6.54
N ASP A 52 5.31 0.80 -5.93
CA ASP A 52 6.46 1.45 -6.54
C ASP A 52 7.74 0.78 -6.02
N PHE A 53 8.86 1.02 -6.69
CA PHE A 53 10.17 0.68 -6.17
C PHE A 53 10.95 1.93 -5.78
N ASN A 54 11.62 1.86 -4.65
CA ASN A 54 12.73 2.72 -4.33
C ASN A 54 14.01 1.98 -4.72
N ILE A 55 14.75 2.52 -5.69
CA ILE A 55 15.94 1.88 -6.23
C ILE A 55 17.14 2.76 -5.91
N ASP A 56 18.12 2.18 -5.24
CA ASP A 56 19.43 2.78 -5.03
C ASP A 56 20.40 2.22 -6.07
N TYR A 57 21.23 3.11 -6.64
CA TYR A 57 22.13 2.77 -7.77
C TYR A 57 23.59 2.81 -7.36
N LYS A 58 24.39 1.87 -7.87
CA LYS A 58 25.85 1.83 -7.66
C LYS A 58 26.57 2.96 -8.36
N THR A 59 26.08 3.37 -9.53
CA THR A 59 26.69 4.41 -10.38
C THR A 59 25.62 5.38 -10.86
N ASN A 60 26.02 6.64 -11.11
CA ASN A 60 25.14 7.67 -11.66
C ASN A 60 24.87 7.43 -13.15
N VAL A 61 24.02 6.48 -13.45
CA VAL A 61 23.42 6.28 -14.77
C VAL A 61 21.98 6.81 -14.70
N LYS A 62 21.33 6.94 -15.86
CA LYS A 62 19.94 7.39 -15.91
C LYS A 62 19.04 6.44 -15.11
N ASP A 63 18.17 6.99 -14.28
CA ASP A 63 17.26 6.21 -13.43
C ASP A 63 16.36 5.28 -14.23
N ILE A 64 16.16 4.07 -13.71
CA ILE A 64 15.16 3.12 -14.21
C ILE A 64 13.78 3.67 -13.88
N GLN A 65 12.93 3.83 -14.88
CA GLN A 65 11.57 4.34 -14.66
C GLN A 65 10.65 3.20 -14.23
N VAL A 66 9.91 3.42 -13.14
CA VAL A 66 8.93 2.45 -12.63
C VAL A 66 7.53 2.85 -13.07
N LEU A 67 6.96 2.13 -14.03
CA LEU A 67 5.58 2.30 -14.45
C LEU A 67 4.67 1.49 -13.54
N LYS A 68 3.86 2.20 -12.74
CA LYS A 68 2.98 1.60 -11.72
C LYS A 68 1.63 1.27 -12.32
N ALA A 69 1.10 0.10 -12.00
CA ALA A 69 -0.29 -0.25 -12.25
C ALA A 69 -1.09 -0.26 -10.94
N VAL A 70 -2.39 -0.09 -11.06
CA VAL A 70 -3.30 -0.28 -9.94
C VAL A 70 -3.51 -1.78 -9.76
N GLY A 71 -3.21 -2.26 -8.57
CA GLY A 71 -3.45 -3.63 -8.14
C GLY A 71 -4.69 -3.76 -7.26
N PHE A 72 -4.93 -4.97 -6.79
CA PHE A 72 -6.10 -5.32 -5.99
C PHE A 72 -5.68 -6.10 -4.73
N ASN A 73 -6.41 -5.85 -3.63
CA ASN A 73 -6.22 -6.56 -2.35
C ASN A 73 -7.54 -7.14 -1.87
N VAL A 74 -7.47 -8.33 -1.31
CA VAL A 74 -8.60 -8.98 -0.64
C VAL A 74 -8.11 -9.79 0.55
N GLY A 75 -8.83 -9.74 1.64
CA GLY A 75 -8.45 -10.52 2.82
C GLY A 75 -9.47 -10.51 3.92
N LEU A 76 -9.09 -11.15 5.00
CA LEU A 76 -9.87 -11.26 6.22
C LEU A 76 -9.30 -10.33 7.28
N ILE A 77 -10.13 -9.98 8.26
CA ILE A 77 -9.73 -9.22 9.43
C ILE A 77 -10.14 -9.96 10.69
N GLY A 78 -9.18 -10.10 11.59
CA GLY A 78 -9.40 -10.40 12.99
C GLY A 78 -8.95 -9.20 13.83
N ASN A 79 -9.83 -8.67 14.67
CA ASN A 79 -9.55 -7.51 15.51
C ASN A 79 -9.81 -7.89 16.97
N VAL A 80 -8.78 -7.79 17.81
CA VAL A 80 -8.84 -8.00 19.25
C VAL A 80 -8.82 -6.66 19.95
N ARG A 81 -9.88 -6.33 20.68
CA ARG A 81 -9.97 -5.12 21.46
C ARG A 81 -9.20 -5.25 22.76
N ILE A 82 -8.30 -4.32 23.04
CA ILE A 82 -7.57 -4.23 24.31
C ILE A 82 -8.30 -3.27 25.26
N ASN A 83 -8.68 -2.10 24.75
CA ASN A 83 -9.45 -1.10 25.47
C ASN A 83 -10.21 -0.16 24.50
N ASP A 84 -10.76 0.94 24.97
CA ASP A 84 -11.53 1.88 24.16
C ASP A 84 -10.74 2.56 23.05
N TYR A 85 -9.41 2.56 23.16
CA TYR A 85 -8.52 3.28 22.26
C TYR A 85 -7.59 2.38 21.46
N PHE A 86 -7.31 1.16 21.95
CA PHE A 86 -6.30 0.28 21.37
C PHE A 86 -6.91 -1.07 20.97
N ASP A 87 -6.69 -1.43 19.73
CA ASP A 87 -6.98 -2.76 19.18
C ASP A 87 -5.72 -3.35 18.56
N ILE A 88 -5.58 -4.69 18.63
CA ILE A 88 -4.63 -5.45 17.83
C ILE A 88 -5.40 -6.05 16.65
N ARG A 89 -4.83 -5.91 15.46
CA ARG A 89 -5.48 -6.32 14.22
C ARG A 89 -4.56 -7.21 13.40
N LEU A 90 -5.10 -8.34 12.95
CA LEU A 90 -4.47 -9.27 12.03
C LEU A 90 -5.28 -9.28 10.73
N GLU A 91 -4.64 -9.04 9.59
CA GLU A 91 -5.32 -8.88 8.30
C GLU A 91 -4.73 -9.79 7.20
N PRO A 92 -4.79 -11.14 7.33
CA PRO A 92 -4.27 -12.01 6.29
C PRO A 92 -5.04 -11.82 4.98
N GLY A 93 -4.31 -11.71 3.87
CA GLY A 93 -4.92 -11.51 2.57
C GLY A 93 -3.99 -11.75 1.40
N LEU A 94 -4.55 -11.56 0.21
CA LEU A 94 -3.85 -11.59 -1.06
C LEU A 94 -3.71 -10.18 -1.60
N VAL A 95 -2.52 -9.85 -2.09
CA VAL A 95 -2.20 -8.58 -2.72
C VAL A 95 -1.63 -8.88 -4.10
N MET A 96 -2.31 -8.42 -5.13
CA MET A 96 -1.87 -8.54 -6.53
C MET A 96 -1.42 -7.17 -7.01
N SER A 97 -0.25 -7.11 -7.63
CA SER A 97 0.31 -5.88 -8.16
C SER A 97 1.11 -6.15 -9.42
N ASN A 98 1.12 -5.19 -10.32
CA ASN A 98 1.92 -5.21 -11.52
C ASN A 98 2.72 -3.91 -11.64
N ARG A 99 3.98 -4.01 -12.06
CA ARG A 99 4.89 -2.89 -12.29
C ARG A 99 5.76 -3.20 -13.49
N THR A 100 6.13 -2.19 -14.26
CA THR A 100 7.08 -2.36 -15.37
C THR A 100 8.28 -1.47 -15.11
N LEU A 101 9.46 -2.05 -15.15
CA LEU A 101 10.72 -1.32 -15.16
C LEU A 101 11.05 -0.96 -16.61
N SER A 102 11.22 0.33 -16.88
CA SER A 102 11.61 0.85 -18.18
C SER A 102 13.05 1.38 -18.12
N TYR A 103 13.92 0.79 -18.89
CA TYR A 103 15.35 1.06 -18.95
C TYR A 103 15.67 2.05 -20.07
N SER A 104 16.64 2.91 -19.85
CA SER A 104 17.19 3.75 -20.93
C SER A 104 18.12 2.93 -21.82
N ASN A 105 18.21 3.30 -23.10
CA ASN A 105 19.15 2.72 -24.06
C ASN A 105 20.62 2.74 -23.56
N THR A 106 20.97 3.68 -22.69
CA THR A 106 22.31 3.79 -22.10
C THR A 106 22.72 2.59 -21.26
N TYR A 107 21.76 1.78 -20.79
CA TYR A 107 22.05 0.52 -20.08
C TYR A 107 22.52 -0.59 -21.01
N PHE A 108 22.30 -0.43 -22.33
CA PHE A 108 22.59 -1.41 -23.37
C PHE A 108 23.69 -0.95 -24.33
N ASP A 109 24.44 0.10 -23.98
CA ASP A 109 25.50 0.64 -24.81
C ASP A 109 26.55 -0.46 -25.13
N GLY A 110 26.77 -0.70 -26.41
CA GLY A 110 27.68 -1.73 -26.90
C GLY A 110 27.08 -3.15 -26.98
N LEU A 111 25.81 -3.33 -26.64
CA LEU A 111 25.08 -4.59 -26.74
C LEU A 111 24.06 -4.55 -27.88
N THR A 112 23.75 -5.71 -28.44
CA THR A 112 22.60 -5.86 -29.35
C THR A 112 21.36 -6.13 -28.51
N TYR A 113 20.31 -5.28 -28.63
CA TYR A 113 19.07 -5.42 -27.88
C TYR A 113 17.87 -5.14 -28.79
N GLU A 114 16.72 -5.64 -28.39
CA GLU A 114 15.41 -5.35 -29.00
C GLU A 114 14.61 -4.39 -28.10
N GLU A 115 13.58 -3.72 -28.61
CA GLU A 115 12.72 -2.82 -27.82
C GLU A 115 12.13 -3.51 -26.58
N LYS A 116 11.77 -4.78 -26.68
CA LYS A 116 11.27 -5.58 -25.55
C LYS A 116 12.25 -5.73 -24.40
N ASP A 117 13.57 -5.57 -24.67
CA ASP A 117 14.61 -5.70 -23.65
C ASP A 117 14.70 -4.47 -22.76
N LEU A 118 14.16 -3.33 -23.22
CA LEU A 118 14.09 -2.09 -22.47
C LEU A 118 12.99 -2.12 -21.39
N GLU A 119 12.12 -3.11 -21.39
CA GLU A 119 11.04 -3.24 -20.42
C GLU A 119 11.08 -4.59 -19.72
N ARG A 120 10.86 -4.57 -18.39
CA ARG A 120 10.70 -5.78 -17.59
C ARG A 120 9.43 -5.67 -16.75
N GLU A 121 8.46 -6.51 -17.07
CA GLU A 121 7.20 -6.60 -16.32
C GLU A 121 7.41 -7.43 -15.06
N ILE A 122 7.04 -6.87 -13.91
CA ILE A 122 7.14 -7.51 -12.60
C ILE A 122 5.74 -7.70 -12.04
N ARG A 123 5.22 -8.91 -12.19
CA ARG A 123 3.96 -9.33 -11.58
C ARG A 123 4.25 -9.90 -10.20
N SER A 124 3.55 -9.40 -9.19
CA SER A 124 3.72 -9.86 -7.82
C SER A 124 2.36 -10.23 -7.23
N THR A 125 2.29 -11.45 -6.73
CA THR A 125 1.15 -11.93 -5.94
C THR A 125 1.65 -12.31 -4.56
N TYR A 126 1.26 -11.52 -3.56
CA TYR A 126 1.71 -11.71 -2.18
C TYR A 126 0.61 -12.36 -1.34
N ILE A 127 0.98 -13.38 -0.56
CA ILE A 127 0.26 -13.72 0.68
C ILE A 127 0.78 -12.74 1.72
N HIS A 128 -0.05 -11.79 2.14
CA HIS A 128 0.32 -10.67 3.01
C HIS A 128 -0.35 -10.82 4.37
N ILE A 129 0.43 -10.79 5.44
CA ILE A 129 -0.05 -11.05 6.81
C ILE A 129 0.44 -9.92 7.72
N PRO A 130 -0.28 -8.80 7.80
CA PRO A 130 0.03 -7.71 8.71
C PRO A 130 -0.48 -7.96 10.13
N LEU A 131 0.36 -7.63 11.10
CA LEU A 131 0.03 -7.49 12.51
C LEU A 131 0.11 -6.02 12.88
N LEU A 132 -1.03 -5.41 13.17
CA LEU A 132 -1.17 -3.98 13.31
C LEU A 132 -1.72 -3.62 14.68
N ILE A 133 -1.28 -2.48 15.20
CA ILE A 133 -1.88 -1.79 16.34
C ILE A 133 -2.73 -0.65 15.77
N LYS A 134 -4.02 -0.68 16.10
CA LYS A 134 -4.97 0.37 15.76
C LYS A 134 -5.20 1.24 16.98
N ILE A 135 -5.00 2.55 16.83
CA ILE A 135 -5.22 3.56 17.86
C ILE A 135 -6.36 4.45 17.39
N SER A 136 -7.45 4.46 18.13
CA SER A 136 -8.66 5.17 17.75
C SER A 136 -9.09 6.18 18.82
N THR A 137 -9.85 7.18 18.40
CA THR A 137 -10.52 8.10 19.33
C THR A 137 -11.69 7.40 20.03
N LYS A 138 -12.32 8.06 20.98
CA LYS A 138 -13.68 7.68 21.38
C LYS A 138 -14.64 7.86 20.22
N ARG A 139 -15.65 7.03 20.16
CA ARG A 139 -16.71 7.11 19.16
C ARG A 139 -17.44 8.44 19.27
N ILE A 140 -17.55 9.14 18.16
CA ILE A 140 -18.31 10.39 18.02
C ILE A 140 -19.53 10.08 17.18
N ASN A 141 -20.69 9.94 17.80
CA ASN A 141 -21.91 9.45 17.15
C ASN A 141 -21.66 8.09 16.48
N ASN A 142 -21.71 8.03 15.16
CA ASN A 142 -21.51 6.82 14.38
C ASN A 142 -20.16 6.79 13.63
N ILE A 143 -19.17 7.57 14.09
CA ILE A 143 -17.85 7.69 13.47
C ILE A 143 -16.76 7.50 14.53
N LYS A 144 -15.70 6.78 14.19
CA LYS A 144 -14.52 6.58 15.04
C LYS A 144 -13.24 6.66 14.19
N PRO A 145 -12.60 7.84 14.10
CA PRO A 145 -11.32 7.98 13.44
C PRO A 145 -10.21 7.20 14.13
N PHE A 146 -9.25 6.70 13.35
CA PHE A 146 -8.12 5.97 13.88
C PHE A 146 -6.85 6.14 13.04
N ILE A 147 -5.73 5.86 13.67
CA ILE A 147 -4.45 5.59 13.02
C ILE A 147 -4.11 4.12 13.22
N VAL A 148 -3.34 3.56 12.31
CA VAL A 148 -2.92 2.17 12.38
C VAL A 148 -1.45 2.07 11.99
N GLY A 149 -0.71 1.20 12.67
CA GLY A 149 0.67 0.95 12.33
C GLY A 149 1.13 -0.42 12.81
N GLY A 150 2.13 -0.98 12.15
CA GLY A 150 2.68 -2.27 12.52
C GLY A 150 3.64 -2.84 11.51
N ILE A 151 3.82 -4.14 11.57
CA ILE A 151 4.70 -4.91 10.70
C ILE A 151 3.90 -5.98 9.96
N SER A 152 4.36 -6.32 8.77
CA SER A 152 3.79 -7.42 8.00
C SER A 152 4.86 -8.31 7.40
N THR A 153 4.52 -9.57 7.23
CA THR A 153 5.28 -10.51 6.42
C THR A 153 4.52 -10.79 5.14
N ALA A 154 5.25 -10.94 4.05
CA ALA A 154 4.68 -11.25 2.75
C ALA A 154 5.46 -12.34 2.04
N LEU A 155 4.73 -13.33 1.53
CA LEU A 155 5.25 -14.38 0.67
C LEU A 155 4.89 -14.06 -0.77
N ASN A 156 5.90 -13.75 -1.61
CA ASN A 156 5.71 -13.51 -3.03
C ASN A 156 5.63 -14.84 -3.78
N LEU A 157 4.44 -15.17 -4.28
CA LEU A 157 4.20 -16.39 -5.06
C LEU A 157 4.76 -16.32 -6.48
N SER A 158 5.05 -15.11 -6.96
CA SER A 158 5.57 -14.83 -8.30
C SER A 158 7.03 -14.35 -8.27
N SER A 159 7.82 -14.76 -7.26
CA SER A 159 9.13 -14.18 -6.99
C SER A 159 10.20 -14.54 -8.02
N ASN A 160 10.10 -15.69 -8.66
CA ASN A 160 11.13 -16.29 -9.53
C ASN A 160 12.53 -16.38 -8.88
N GLN A 161 12.64 -16.31 -7.54
CA GLN A 161 13.93 -16.28 -6.84
C GLN A 161 14.81 -17.47 -7.20
N ASP A 162 14.21 -18.65 -7.27
CA ASP A 162 14.90 -19.92 -7.50
C ASP A 162 14.83 -20.35 -8.97
N ASN A 163 14.37 -19.48 -9.87
CA ASN A 163 14.30 -19.78 -11.30
C ASN A 163 15.71 -19.82 -11.88
N PRO A 164 16.08 -20.87 -12.67
CA PRO A 164 17.33 -20.91 -13.39
C PRO A 164 17.42 -19.87 -14.52
N ASP A 165 16.28 -19.34 -14.99
CA ASP A 165 16.22 -18.27 -15.97
C ASP A 165 16.24 -16.90 -15.28
N ASP A 166 16.97 -15.96 -15.84
CA ASP A 166 17.09 -14.59 -15.37
C ASP A 166 16.58 -13.56 -16.40
N ASN A 167 17.01 -12.30 -16.30
CA ASN A 167 16.59 -11.26 -17.22
C ASN A 167 17.02 -11.48 -18.67
N SER A 168 18.08 -12.27 -18.93
CA SER A 168 18.48 -12.65 -20.29
C SER A 168 17.38 -13.46 -20.99
N ASN A 169 16.58 -14.19 -20.22
CA ASN A 169 15.42 -14.95 -20.67
C ASN A 169 14.08 -14.23 -20.35
N GLY A 170 14.14 -12.95 -19.96
CA GLY A 170 12.96 -12.13 -19.68
C GLY A 170 12.36 -12.31 -18.28
N ASN A 171 13.05 -13.00 -17.35
CA ASN A 171 12.56 -13.25 -15.99
C ASN A 171 13.23 -12.34 -14.97
N PHE A 172 12.51 -11.35 -14.47
CA PHE A 172 12.99 -10.56 -13.35
C PHE A 172 12.80 -11.33 -12.04
N ARG A 173 13.89 -11.47 -11.26
CA ARG A 173 13.90 -12.24 -10.02
C ARG A 173 13.84 -11.33 -8.82
N MET A 174 12.97 -11.68 -7.86
CA MET A 174 12.80 -10.99 -6.58
C MET A 174 12.84 -11.99 -5.43
N ILE A 175 13.16 -11.55 -4.22
CA ILE A 175 13.10 -12.40 -3.04
C ILE A 175 11.67 -12.92 -2.79
N LYS A 176 11.58 -14.14 -2.27
CA LYS A 176 10.31 -14.80 -1.98
C LYS A 176 9.66 -14.29 -0.70
N ASN A 177 10.46 -14.05 0.34
CA ASN A 177 9.98 -13.66 1.67
C ASN A 177 10.39 -12.23 1.99
N ASN A 178 9.41 -11.37 2.16
CA ASN A 178 9.63 -9.98 2.52
C ASN A 178 8.98 -9.60 3.85
N VAL A 179 9.47 -8.52 4.43
CA VAL A 179 8.95 -7.91 5.66
C VAL A 179 8.74 -6.43 5.39
N PHE A 180 7.58 -5.92 5.79
CA PHE A 180 7.21 -4.52 5.62
C PHE A 180 6.89 -3.88 6.97
N TYR A 181 7.00 -2.56 7.05
CA TYR A 181 6.31 -1.77 8.04
C TYR A 181 5.17 -1.02 7.38
N GLU A 182 4.12 -0.78 8.13
CA GLU A 182 2.89 -0.18 7.63
C GLU A 182 2.42 0.93 8.55
N LEU A 183 1.95 2.01 7.95
CA LEU A 183 1.34 3.13 8.65
C LEU A 183 0.12 3.60 7.87
N GLY A 184 -0.95 3.92 8.57
CA GLY A 184 -2.17 4.35 7.91
C GLY A 184 -3.13 5.08 8.80
N VAL A 185 -4.17 5.57 8.16
CA VAL A 185 -5.29 6.28 8.79
C VAL A 185 -6.60 5.73 8.24
N GLY A 186 -7.65 5.83 9.02
CA GLY A 186 -8.96 5.41 8.57
C GLY A 186 -10.07 5.92 9.48
N ILE A 187 -11.28 5.61 9.10
CA ILE A 187 -12.48 6.00 9.83
C ILE A 187 -13.43 4.80 9.91
N ASP A 188 -13.77 4.37 11.12
CA ASP A 188 -14.85 3.42 11.30
C ASP A 188 -16.18 4.17 11.21
N ILE A 189 -17.08 3.71 10.37
CA ILE A 189 -18.43 4.22 10.17
C ILE A 189 -19.41 3.13 10.59
N TYR A 190 -20.16 3.38 11.68
CA TYR A 190 -21.12 2.42 12.21
C TYR A 190 -22.46 2.60 11.51
N LEU A 191 -22.77 1.67 10.63
CA LEU A 191 -24.07 1.57 9.99
C LEU A 191 -25.01 0.70 10.82
N THR A 192 -26.27 0.64 10.46
CA THR A 192 -27.28 -0.09 11.23
C THR A 192 -26.94 -1.60 11.37
N TRP A 193 -26.37 -2.20 10.33
CA TRP A 193 -26.17 -3.64 10.25
C TRP A 193 -24.71 -4.08 10.26
N PHE A 194 -23.77 -3.20 9.93
CA PHE A 194 -22.36 -3.51 9.83
C PHE A 194 -21.51 -2.25 10.05
N LYS A 195 -20.25 -2.45 10.34
CA LYS A 195 -19.25 -1.39 10.39
C LYS A 195 -18.51 -1.33 9.07
N PHE A 196 -18.54 -0.17 8.43
CA PHE A 196 -17.77 0.12 7.22
C PHE A 196 -16.54 0.95 7.56
N THR A 197 -15.37 0.52 7.10
CA THR A 197 -14.11 1.19 7.43
C THR A 197 -13.27 1.46 6.19
N PRO A 198 -13.37 2.63 5.58
CA PRO A 198 -12.39 3.10 4.61
C PRO A 198 -11.07 3.46 5.31
N SER A 199 -9.96 3.04 4.71
CA SER A 199 -8.60 3.33 5.20
C SER A 199 -7.60 3.54 4.09
N LEU A 200 -6.61 4.39 4.37
CA LEU A 200 -5.45 4.64 3.54
C LEU A 200 -4.21 4.19 4.30
N ARG A 201 -3.34 3.38 3.66
CA ARG A 201 -2.17 2.80 4.31
C ARG A 201 -0.96 2.84 3.38
N GLY A 202 0.16 3.32 3.91
CA GLY A 202 1.48 3.20 3.30
C GLY A 202 2.13 1.89 3.75
N VAL A 203 2.75 1.18 2.82
CA VAL A 203 3.43 -0.10 3.03
C VAL A 203 4.85 0.03 2.48
N PHE A 204 5.86 -0.31 3.29
CA PHE A 204 7.27 -0.07 2.96
C PHE A 204 8.10 -1.29 3.31
N SER A 205 8.87 -1.79 2.33
CA SER A 205 9.78 -2.91 2.52
C SER A 205 10.93 -2.56 3.45
N LEU A 206 11.29 -3.51 4.31
CA LEU A 206 12.48 -3.45 5.18
C LEU A 206 13.66 -4.20 4.58
N LYS A 207 13.44 -5.00 3.54
CA LYS A 207 14.47 -5.82 2.91
C LYS A 207 14.79 -5.32 1.51
N ASP A 208 16.01 -5.59 1.08
CA ASP A 208 16.34 -5.56 -0.33
C ASP A 208 15.62 -6.72 -1.04
N GLU A 209 14.82 -6.38 -2.06
CA GLU A 209 14.04 -7.34 -2.82
C GLU A 209 14.72 -7.81 -4.09
N HIS A 210 15.86 -7.22 -4.41
CA HIS A 210 16.59 -7.48 -5.61
C HIS A 210 17.32 -8.83 -5.54
N VAL A 211 17.20 -9.63 -6.59
CA VAL A 211 18.01 -10.83 -6.82
C VAL A 211 18.83 -10.60 -8.08
N PRO A 212 20.15 -10.44 -7.96
CA PRO A 212 21.03 -10.18 -9.11
C PRO A 212 20.95 -11.28 -10.18
N ASP A 213 21.16 -10.89 -11.43
CA ASP A 213 21.31 -11.86 -12.52
C ASP A 213 22.59 -12.69 -12.36
N PHE A 214 22.67 -13.81 -13.08
CA PHE A 214 23.86 -14.67 -13.05
C PHE A 214 25.08 -14.00 -13.67
N ASP A 215 24.85 -13.15 -14.67
CA ASP A 215 25.89 -12.28 -15.22
C ASP A 215 26.03 -11.02 -14.38
N ALA A 216 27.18 -10.83 -13.75
CA ALA A 216 27.48 -9.64 -12.95
C ALA A 216 27.45 -8.33 -13.77
N ASN A 217 27.58 -8.40 -15.09
CA ASN A 217 27.53 -7.26 -16.01
C ASN A 217 26.16 -7.12 -16.69
N SER A 218 25.14 -7.81 -16.20
CA SER A 218 23.77 -7.72 -16.75
C SER A 218 23.29 -6.28 -16.85
N PRO A 219 22.79 -5.83 -18.00
CA PRO A 219 22.29 -4.46 -18.17
C PRO A 219 21.06 -4.17 -17.27
N TRP A 220 20.33 -5.18 -16.84
CA TRP A 220 19.12 -5.01 -16.04
C TRP A 220 19.38 -4.87 -14.55
N THR A 221 20.38 -5.55 -14.00
CA THR A 221 20.56 -5.65 -12.54
C THR A 221 21.91 -5.17 -12.03
N SER A 222 22.94 -5.05 -12.88
CA SER A 222 24.32 -4.73 -12.45
C SER A 222 24.44 -3.39 -11.73
N ASN A 223 23.66 -2.38 -12.12
CA ASN A 223 23.70 -1.03 -11.53
C ASN A 223 22.78 -0.88 -10.32
N ILE A 224 21.93 -1.87 -10.00
CA ILE A 224 21.07 -1.82 -8.81
C ILE A 224 21.92 -2.19 -7.58
N ASP A 225 21.95 -1.31 -6.59
CA ASP A 225 22.57 -1.59 -5.28
C ASP A 225 21.53 -2.16 -4.32
N GLN A 226 20.37 -1.49 -4.21
CA GLN A 226 19.25 -1.91 -3.38
C GLN A 226 17.91 -1.58 -4.07
N MET A 227 16.93 -2.45 -3.92
CA MET A 227 15.58 -2.25 -4.44
C MET A 227 14.54 -2.61 -3.37
N GLN A 228 13.74 -1.64 -2.97
CA GLN A 228 12.73 -1.79 -1.93
C GLN A 228 11.35 -1.41 -2.46
N THR A 229 10.35 -2.25 -2.21
CA THR A 229 8.95 -1.90 -2.51
C THR A 229 8.43 -0.87 -1.52
N ARG A 230 7.77 0.15 -2.06
CA ARG A 230 6.90 1.06 -1.32
C ARG A 230 5.53 1.09 -1.98
N GLY A 231 4.47 1.23 -1.21
CA GLY A 231 3.13 1.16 -1.75
C GLY A 231 2.10 1.95 -0.98
N LEU A 232 1.01 2.24 -1.67
CA LEU A 232 -0.16 2.87 -1.09
C LEU A 232 -1.35 1.94 -1.28
N PHE A 233 -2.07 1.67 -0.17
CA PHE A 233 -3.27 0.85 -0.14
C PHE A 233 -4.48 1.69 0.22
N ILE A 234 -5.56 1.50 -0.51
CA ILE A 234 -6.89 2.02 -0.18
C ILE A 234 -7.76 0.80 0.09
N ASN A 235 -8.12 0.59 1.36
CA ASN A 235 -8.90 -0.57 1.77
C ASN A 235 -10.28 -0.16 2.27
N PHE A 236 -11.27 -0.96 1.93
CA PHE A 236 -12.64 -0.89 2.38
C PHE A 236 -12.96 -2.15 3.18
N THR A 237 -13.15 -1.99 4.48
CA THR A 237 -13.40 -3.10 5.40
C THR A 237 -14.85 -3.16 5.80
N PHE A 238 -15.36 -4.38 5.95
CA PHE A 238 -16.72 -4.70 6.35
C PHE A 238 -16.67 -5.67 7.56
N GLN A 239 -17.25 -5.25 8.67
CA GLN A 239 -17.27 -6.01 9.94
C GLN A 239 -18.69 -6.01 10.55
#